data_d36ce11a508ce34fd4dd400da9b08f82
#
_entry.id   d36ce11a508ce34fd4dd400da9b08f82
#
_cell.length_a   1.000
_cell.length_b   1.000
_cell.length_c   1.000
_cell.angle_alpha   90.00
_cell.angle_beta   90.00
_cell.angle_gamma   90.00
#
_symmetry.space_group_name_H-M   'P 1'
#
loop_
_entity.id
_entity.type
_entity.pdbx_description
1 polymer ?
#
loop_
_entity_poly.entity_id
_entity_poly.type
_entity_poly.pdbx_seq_one_letter_code
_entity_poly.pdbx_strand_id
1 'polypeptide(L)'
;DLGSEGPDGGTQQPDSLYYTNLTVVVEALGPNGQLKATYTLPEASEVVLNTNGPFVPTGYKAYRLVGNLNEDYTYRVKAFKENQTEPLLVSTTTLIKMSTWVLREPSPVGGALVRIPIGSKNGAKFRWDQAVNARMYQGFLRFRWTETVEGGDLADSIRYSVDYPLPTLLGNNLLGNGEINTAVGYEDFYNFLANTPALPVKPGVLRWFRGIDLHLVAGSDDLATYISVSQPSNSIVQDKPFFTNVQGGAGVFASRATYVRPYLNISNNSLDSLVYSRKTCKLRFAKTTVFDTLTCN
;
A
#
# COMPACT_ATOMS: atom_id res chain seq x y z
N ASP A 1 -22.45 8.52 -6.91
CA ASP A 1 -23.00 9.47 -5.96
C ASP A 1 -23.95 10.39 -6.69
N LEU A 2 -25.20 10.02 -6.68
CA LEU A 2 -26.28 10.86 -7.16
C LEU A 2 -26.60 11.82 -6.02
N GLY A 3 -26.19 13.08 -6.15
CA GLY A 3 -26.66 14.13 -5.26
C GLY A 3 -28.18 14.07 -5.17
N SER A 4 -28.70 13.69 -4.00
CA SER A 4 -30.13 13.79 -3.76
C SER A 4 -30.50 15.26 -3.79
N GLU A 5 -31.18 15.69 -4.84
CA GLU A 5 -31.84 16.99 -4.84
C GLU A 5 -32.87 16.99 -3.71
N GLY A 6 -32.71 17.89 -2.76
CA GLY A 6 -33.76 18.16 -1.79
C GLY A 6 -35.03 18.65 -2.49
N PRO A 7 -36.20 18.60 -1.85
CA PRO A 7 -37.48 18.97 -2.45
C PRO A 7 -37.54 20.41 -3.00
N ASP A 8 -36.53 21.23 -2.72
CA ASP A 8 -36.47 22.65 -3.16
C ASP A 8 -35.37 22.89 -4.22
N GLY A 9 -34.76 21.87 -4.82
CA GLY A 9 -33.71 22.01 -5.85
C GLY A 9 -32.42 22.67 -5.39
N GLY A 10 -32.21 22.81 -4.09
CA GLY A 10 -30.98 23.35 -3.49
C GLY A 10 -29.96 22.25 -3.28
N THR A 11 -28.69 22.53 -3.58
CA THR A 11 -27.54 21.66 -3.17
C THR A 11 -27.57 21.55 -1.65
N GLN A 12 -27.77 20.31 -1.15
CA GLN A 12 -27.68 20.04 0.28
C GLN A 12 -26.28 20.43 0.78
N GLN A 13 -26.23 21.19 1.86
CA GLN A 13 -24.97 21.54 2.48
C GLN A 13 -24.29 20.26 2.98
N PRO A 14 -22.96 20.12 2.81
CA PRO A 14 -22.21 18.92 3.20
C PRO A 14 -22.49 18.46 4.64
N ASP A 15 -22.68 19.40 5.56
CA ASP A 15 -22.92 19.12 6.98
C ASP A 15 -24.26 18.43 7.25
N SER A 16 -25.25 18.54 6.34
CA SER A 16 -26.55 17.88 6.48
C SER A 16 -26.51 16.38 6.16
N LEU A 17 -25.43 15.91 5.52
CA LEU A 17 -25.23 14.50 5.16
C LEU A 17 -24.61 13.67 6.29
N TYR A 18 -24.13 14.29 7.36
CA TYR A 18 -23.46 13.63 8.47
C TYR A 18 -24.30 13.70 9.73
N TYR A 19 -24.32 12.60 10.46
CA TYR A 19 -24.84 12.63 11.82
C TYR A 19 -23.97 13.55 12.68
N THR A 20 -24.62 14.47 13.40
CA THR A 20 -23.99 15.19 14.50
C THR A 20 -24.04 14.35 15.75
N ASN A 21 -23.01 14.44 16.62
CA ASN A 21 -22.99 13.79 17.94
C ASN A 21 -23.04 12.25 17.87
N LEU A 22 -22.22 11.64 17.01
CA LEU A 22 -21.97 10.19 17.05
C LEU A 22 -20.95 9.83 18.12
N THR A 23 -21.26 8.82 18.92
CA THR A 23 -20.28 8.13 19.75
C THR A 23 -19.84 6.86 19.02
N VAL A 24 -18.56 6.78 18.68
CA VAL A 24 -17.97 5.60 18.04
C VAL A 24 -17.08 4.88 19.05
N VAL A 25 -17.34 3.59 19.22
CA VAL A 25 -16.54 2.75 20.11
C VAL A 25 -16.01 1.52 19.38
N VAL A 26 -14.84 1.05 19.81
CA VAL A 26 -14.29 -0.23 19.39
C VAL A 26 -14.12 -1.11 20.61
N GLU A 27 -14.74 -2.26 20.58
CA GLU A 27 -14.61 -3.30 21.59
C GLU A 27 -13.57 -4.33 21.16
N ALA A 28 -12.64 -4.67 22.05
CA ALA A 28 -11.70 -5.77 21.89
C ALA A 28 -12.27 -7.01 22.56
N LEU A 29 -12.48 -8.07 21.79
CA LEU A 29 -13.04 -9.33 22.21
C LEU A 29 -11.94 -10.41 22.19
N GLY A 30 -11.73 -11.07 23.31
CA GLY A 30 -10.80 -12.19 23.38
C GLY A 30 -11.29 -13.42 22.60
N PRO A 31 -10.47 -14.51 22.51
CA PRO A 31 -10.76 -15.68 21.70
C PRO A 31 -12.11 -16.36 21.98
N ASN A 32 -12.62 -16.26 23.20
CA ASN A 32 -13.93 -16.83 23.59
C ASN A 32 -15.06 -15.78 23.54
N GLY A 33 -14.86 -14.67 22.84
CA GLY A 33 -15.85 -13.60 22.71
C GLY A 33 -16.00 -12.70 23.95
N GLN A 34 -15.21 -12.92 25.03
CA GLN A 34 -15.28 -12.08 26.21
C GLN A 34 -14.75 -10.67 25.94
N LEU A 35 -15.45 -9.66 26.40
CA LEU A 35 -15.02 -8.27 26.32
C LEU A 35 -13.73 -8.07 27.15
N LYS A 36 -12.68 -7.58 26.51
CA LYS A 36 -11.38 -7.27 27.12
C LYS A 36 -11.18 -5.78 27.34
N ALA A 37 -11.62 -4.97 26.39
CA ALA A 37 -11.51 -3.52 26.47
C ALA A 37 -12.57 -2.86 25.57
N THR A 38 -12.91 -1.61 25.91
CA THR A 38 -13.72 -0.72 25.10
C THR A 38 -12.96 0.57 24.90
N TYR A 39 -12.82 1.01 23.67
CA TYR A 39 -12.15 2.25 23.29
C TYR A 39 -13.18 3.18 22.65
N THR A 40 -13.38 4.35 23.25
CA THR A 40 -14.14 5.43 22.61
C THR A 40 -13.21 6.17 21.66
N LEU A 41 -13.60 6.30 20.41
CA LEU A 41 -12.79 6.95 19.38
C LEU A 41 -13.15 8.44 19.33
N PRO A 42 -12.18 9.33 19.54
CA PRO A 42 -12.40 10.76 19.28
C PRO A 42 -12.55 11.04 17.79
N GLU A 43 -13.34 12.05 17.46
CA GLU A 43 -13.39 12.59 16.11
C GLU A 43 -12.01 13.18 15.76
N ALA A 44 -11.46 12.81 14.63
CA ALA A 44 -10.16 13.30 14.17
C ALA A 44 -10.34 14.68 13.51
N SER A 45 -9.58 15.66 14.01
CA SER A 45 -9.60 17.03 13.49
C SER A 45 -8.91 17.18 12.12
N GLU A 46 -8.04 16.23 11.76
CA GLU A 46 -7.31 16.22 10.49
C GLU A 46 -7.86 15.13 9.58
N VAL A 47 -8.75 15.52 8.71
CA VAL A 47 -9.17 14.67 7.60
C VAL A 47 -8.31 15.05 6.39
N VAL A 48 -7.51 14.11 5.90
CA VAL A 48 -6.77 14.30 4.66
C VAL A 48 -7.78 14.28 3.51
N LEU A 49 -8.16 15.46 3.05
CA LEU A 49 -9.01 15.62 1.88
C LEU A 49 -8.18 15.27 0.63
N ASN A 50 -8.68 14.35 -0.17
CA ASN A 50 -8.12 14.14 -1.51
C ASN A 50 -8.61 15.29 -2.40
N THR A 51 -7.78 16.32 -2.58
CA THR A 51 -8.11 17.51 -3.36
C THR A 51 -7.93 17.33 -4.87
N ASN A 52 -7.46 16.16 -5.31
CA ASN A 52 -7.20 15.85 -6.70
C ASN A 52 -8.40 15.11 -7.34
N GLY A 53 -9.43 15.84 -7.71
CA GLY A 53 -10.59 15.25 -8.41
C GLY A 53 -11.60 16.31 -8.85
N PRO A 54 -12.48 15.98 -9.81
CA PRO A 54 -13.50 16.92 -10.30
C PRO A 54 -14.61 17.20 -9.27
N PHE A 55 -14.64 16.46 -8.16
CA PHE A 55 -15.60 16.68 -7.08
C PHE A 55 -14.88 17.36 -5.91
N VAL A 56 -15.45 18.48 -5.46
CA VAL A 56 -14.97 19.13 -4.22
C VAL A 56 -15.15 18.13 -3.07
N PRO A 57 -14.11 17.80 -2.33
CA PRO A 57 -14.24 16.88 -1.21
C PRO A 57 -15.13 17.56 -0.16
N THR A 58 -16.33 17.07 -0.02
CA THR A 58 -17.13 17.35 1.16
C THR A 58 -16.40 16.74 2.35
N GLY A 59 -16.11 17.53 3.37
CA GLY A 59 -15.45 17.05 4.57
C GLY A 59 -16.19 15.83 5.13
N TYR A 60 -15.51 14.69 5.26
CA TYR A 60 -16.06 13.52 5.95
C TYR A 60 -15.57 13.49 7.39
N LYS A 61 -16.40 12.97 8.27
CA LYS A 61 -16.02 12.78 9.68
C LYS A 61 -15.19 11.52 9.83
N ALA A 62 -14.05 11.63 10.48
CA ALA A 62 -13.18 10.50 10.79
C ALA A 62 -13.06 10.33 12.31
N TYR A 63 -12.99 9.09 12.75
CA TYR A 63 -12.75 8.72 14.15
C TYR A 63 -11.45 7.91 14.20
N ARG A 64 -10.56 8.26 15.11
CA ARG A 64 -9.22 7.68 15.13
C ARG A 64 -8.81 7.22 16.52
N LEU A 65 -8.34 5.99 16.61
CA LEU A 65 -7.60 5.45 17.75
C LEU A 65 -6.17 5.14 17.29
N VAL A 66 -5.19 5.53 18.10
CA VAL A 66 -3.78 5.19 17.89
C VAL A 66 -3.33 4.34 19.08
N GLY A 67 -2.81 3.16 18.81
CA GLY A 67 -2.33 2.25 19.86
C GLY A 67 -1.94 0.89 19.31
N ASN A 68 -1.37 0.07 20.16
CA ASN A 68 -1.05 -1.32 19.83
C ASN A 68 -2.28 -2.20 20.04
N LEU A 69 -2.73 -2.82 18.98
CA LEU A 69 -3.84 -3.77 19.00
C LEU A 69 -3.30 -5.20 19.21
N ASN A 70 -4.01 -6.02 19.96
CA ASN A 70 -3.65 -7.42 20.16
C ASN A 70 -4.13 -8.26 18.97
N GLU A 71 -3.23 -8.96 18.30
CA GLU A 71 -3.50 -9.75 17.09
C GLU A 71 -4.41 -10.98 17.36
N ASP A 72 -4.56 -11.40 18.61
CA ASP A 72 -5.40 -12.53 18.99
C ASP A 72 -6.85 -12.14 19.30
N TYR A 73 -7.17 -10.85 19.26
CA TYR A 73 -8.49 -10.35 19.53
C TYR A 73 -9.28 -10.10 18.25
N THR A 74 -10.60 -10.23 18.40
CA THR A 74 -11.56 -9.75 17.41
C THR A 74 -12.00 -8.35 17.82
N TYR A 75 -12.09 -7.44 16.87
CA TYR A 75 -12.49 -6.06 17.12
C TYR A 75 -13.88 -5.80 16.55
N ARG A 76 -14.73 -5.21 17.36
CA ARG A 76 -16.10 -4.85 16.99
C ARG A 76 -16.30 -3.36 17.10
N VAL A 77 -16.57 -2.69 15.99
CA VAL A 77 -16.93 -1.28 15.95
C VAL A 77 -18.44 -1.13 16.14
N LYS A 78 -18.84 -0.13 16.92
CA LYS A 78 -20.22 0.30 17.11
C LYS A 78 -20.29 1.81 17.00
N ALA A 79 -21.33 2.35 16.37
CA ALA A 79 -21.62 3.77 16.41
C ALA A 79 -23.03 3.97 17.01
N PHE A 80 -23.12 4.92 17.91
CA PHE A 80 -24.36 5.28 18.60
C PHE A 80 -24.71 6.73 18.25
N LYS A 81 -25.99 6.96 17.99
CA LYS A 81 -26.54 8.32 17.94
C LYS A 81 -26.75 8.82 19.36
N GLU A 82 -26.65 10.13 19.55
CA GLU A 82 -26.90 10.76 20.85
C GLU A 82 -28.20 10.25 21.51
N ASN A 83 -28.13 9.94 22.80
CA ASN A 83 -29.24 9.43 23.61
C ASN A 83 -29.83 8.07 23.16
N GLN A 84 -29.14 7.31 22.32
CA GLN A 84 -29.55 5.95 21.96
C GLN A 84 -28.66 4.90 22.65
N THR A 85 -29.27 3.85 23.17
CA THR A 85 -28.59 2.71 23.79
C THR A 85 -28.25 1.61 22.77
N GLU A 86 -29.05 1.53 21.71
CA GLU A 86 -28.82 0.59 20.60
C GLU A 86 -27.89 1.21 19.56
N PRO A 87 -26.91 0.44 19.06
CA PRO A 87 -26.00 0.95 18.06
C PRO A 87 -26.70 1.13 16.70
N LEU A 88 -26.44 2.28 16.07
CA LEU A 88 -26.88 2.57 14.70
C LEU A 88 -26.21 1.62 13.68
N LEU A 89 -24.93 1.31 13.90
CA LEU A 89 -24.18 0.37 13.09
C LEU A 89 -23.27 -0.51 13.94
N VAL A 90 -23.04 -1.73 13.44
CA VAL A 90 -22.11 -2.68 14.06
C VAL A 90 -21.34 -3.40 12.96
N SER A 91 -20.04 -3.58 13.16
CA SER A 91 -19.23 -4.46 12.32
C SER A 91 -18.12 -5.11 13.14
N THR A 92 -17.58 -6.21 12.63
CA THR A 92 -16.56 -7.00 13.33
C THR A 92 -15.44 -7.38 12.37
N THR A 93 -14.21 -7.36 12.85
CA THR A 93 -13.03 -7.80 12.07
C THR A 93 -12.01 -8.50 12.96
N THR A 94 -11.23 -9.41 12.37
CA THR A 94 -10.04 -10.00 13.00
C THR A 94 -8.80 -9.34 12.42
N LEU A 95 -7.75 -9.20 13.22
CA LEU A 95 -6.50 -8.63 12.73
C LEU A 95 -5.69 -9.65 11.95
N ILE A 96 -4.98 -9.16 10.95
CA ILE A 96 -3.92 -9.93 10.29
C ILE A 96 -2.78 -10.10 11.28
N LYS A 97 -2.34 -11.34 11.51
CA LYS A 97 -1.27 -11.63 12.47
C LYS A 97 0.10 -11.36 11.85
N MET A 98 0.66 -10.21 12.15
CA MET A 98 1.99 -9.81 11.69
C MET A 98 3.09 -10.77 12.18
N SER A 99 2.91 -11.36 13.35
CA SER A 99 3.82 -12.35 13.93
C SER A 99 4.00 -13.62 13.09
N THR A 100 3.03 -13.93 12.22
CA THR A 100 3.06 -15.08 11.30
C THR A 100 3.55 -14.73 9.89
N TRP A 101 3.68 -13.44 9.58
CA TRP A 101 4.09 -12.96 8.25
C TRP A 101 5.61 -12.93 8.13
N VAL A 102 6.21 -13.94 7.52
CA VAL A 102 7.65 -14.11 7.43
C VAL A 102 8.13 -13.97 5.99
N LEU A 103 8.99 -13.00 5.73
CA LEU A 103 9.69 -12.87 4.44
C LEU A 103 10.73 -13.99 4.31
N ARG A 104 10.69 -14.75 3.20
CA ARG A 104 11.64 -15.82 2.87
C ARG A 104 12.67 -15.39 1.84
N GLU A 105 12.24 -14.71 0.79
CA GLU A 105 13.09 -14.14 -0.25
C GLU A 105 12.68 -12.69 -0.56
N PRO A 106 13.64 -11.76 -0.64
CA PRO A 106 15.06 -11.93 -0.31
C PRO A 106 15.27 -12.23 1.18
N SER A 107 16.35 -12.91 1.52
CA SER A 107 16.64 -13.33 2.90
C SER A 107 16.38 -12.20 3.90
N PRO A 108 15.65 -12.44 4.99
CA PRO A 108 15.42 -11.45 6.04
C PRO A 108 16.70 -11.13 6.84
N VAL A 109 17.68 -12.02 6.76
CA VAL A 109 18.99 -11.93 7.45
C VAL A 109 20.03 -11.34 6.50
N GLY A 110 20.95 -10.52 7.02
CA GLY A 110 22.07 -9.97 6.24
C GLY A 110 21.97 -8.48 5.91
N GLY A 111 20.90 -7.81 6.28
CA GLY A 111 20.80 -6.34 6.17
C GLY A 111 21.06 -5.82 4.74
N ALA A 112 21.91 -4.82 4.64
CA ALA A 112 22.33 -4.19 3.37
C ALA A 112 23.20 -5.12 2.48
N LEU A 113 23.64 -6.26 2.99
CA LEU A 113 24.40 -7.26 2.23
C LEU A 113 23.49 -8.12 1.33
N VAL A 114 22.18 -8.11 1.58
CA VAL A 114 21.21 -8.85 0.75
C VAL A 114 21.11 -8.18 -0.61
N ARG A 115 21.49 -8.93 -1.64
CA ARG A 115 21.51 -8.47 -3.03
C ARG A 115 20.49 -9.22 -3.85
N ILE A 116 19.55 -8.50 -4.42
CA ILE A 116 18.54 -9.07 -5.33
C ILE A 116 19.05 -9.09 -6.77
N PRO A 117 18.91 -10.21 -7.48
CA PRO A 117 19.44 -10.37 -8.83
C PRO A 117 18.42 -9.88 -9.89
N ILE A 118 17.88 -8.67 -9.72
CA ILE A 118 16.84 -8.14 -10.61
C ILE A 118 17.29 -7.99 -12.07
N GLY A 119 18.60 -7.88 -12.30
CA GLY A 119 19.23 -7.83 -13.61
C GLY A 119 19.58 -9.17 -14.22
N SER A 120 19.25 -10.30 -13.58
CA SER A 120 19.48 -11.63 -14.14
C SER A 120 18.33 -12.06 -15.05
N LYS A 121 18.60 -12.98 -16.00
CA LYS A 121 17.54 -13.56 -16.85
C LYS A 121 16.41 -14.21 -16.08
N ASN A 122 16.69 -14.72 -14.87
CA ASN A 122 15.71 -15.35 -14.00
C ASN A 122 14.93 -14.32 -13.13
N GLY A 123 15.30 -13.04 -13.22
CA GLY A 123 14.71 -11.99 -12.42
C GLY A 123 15.00 -12.10 -10.92
N ALA A 124 14.34 -11.23 -10.15
CA ALA A 124 14.36 -11.27 -8.69
C ALA A 124 13.11 -11.96 -8.18
N LYS A 125 13.27 -12.93 -7.29
CA LYS A 125 12.17 -13.64 -6.63
C LYS A 125 11.87 -12.97 -5.30
N PHE A 126 10.57 -12.88 -4.99
CA PHE A 126 10.04 -12.43 -3.71
C PHE A 126 9.11 -13.50 -3.18
N ARG A 127 9.35 -13.95 -1.95
CA ARG A 127 8.62 -15.06 -1.35
C ARG A 127 8.43 -14.83 0.15
N TRP A 128 7.23 -15.08 0.62
CA TRP A 128 6.90 -14.94 2.05
C TRP A 128 5.83 -15.94 2.48
N ASP A 129 5.82 -16.25 3.77
CA ASP A 129 4.76 -17.04 4.35
C ASP A 129 3.48 -16.22 4.43
N GLN A 130 2.37 -16.85 4.13
CA GLN A 130 1.07 -16.24 4.23
C GLN A 130 0.76 -15.91 5.70
N ALA A 131 0.38 -14.66 5.99
CA ALA A 131 -0.04 -14.27 7.32
C ALA A 131 -1.43 -14.84 7.65
N VAL A 132 -1.64 -15.24 8.90
CA VAL A 132 -2.97 -15.62 9.41
C VAL A 132 -3.93 -14.45 9.24
N ASN A 133 -5.17 -14.72 8.80
CA ASN A 133 -6.23 -13.76 8.50
C ASN A 133 -5.96 -12.84 7.29
N ALA A 134 -4.90 -13.06 6.52
CA ALA A 134 -4.64 -12.31 5.29
C ALA A 134 -5.15 -13.07 4.06
N ARG A 135 -5.88 -12.39 3.19
CA ARG A 135 -6.42 -12.95 1.95
C ARG A 135 -5.78 -12.37 0.70
N MET A 136 -5.44 -11.09 0.73
CA MET A 136 -4.89 -10.37 -0.42
C MET A 136 -3.56 -9.73 -0.06
N TYR A 137 -2.64 -9.73 -1.03
CA TYR A 137 -1.35 -9.06 -0.91
C TYR A 137 -1.14 -8.15 -2.11
N GLN A 138 -0.74 -6.92 -1.83
CA GLN A 138 -0.29 -5.94 -2.81
C GLN A 138 1.08 -5.43 -2.39
N GLY A 139 1.88 -4.99 -3.34
CA GLY A 139 3.17 -4.45 -3.00
C GLY A 139 3.79 -3.64 -4.12
N PHE A 140 4.92 -3.07 -3.80
CA PHE A 140 5.76 -2.37 -4.76
C PHE A 140 7.22 -2.40 -4.32
N LEU A 141 8.11 -2.21 -5.29
CA LEU A 141 9.53 -1.99 -5.06
C LEU A 141 9.82 -0.50 -5.19
N ARG A 142 10.18 0.16 -4.10
CA ARG A 142 10.62 1.55 -4.12
C ARG A 142 12.09 1.63 -4.51
N PHE A 143 12.35 1.98 -5.76
CA PHE A 143 13.68 2.22 -6.29
C PHE A 143 14.14 3.61 -5.88
N ARG A 144 15.29 3.70 -5.21
CA ARG A 144 15.85 4.96 -4.70
C ARG A 144 17.15 5.32 -5.40
N TRP A 145 17.31 6.61 -5.69
CA TRP A 145 18.55 7.15 -6.23
C TRP A 145 18.81 8.56 -5.72
N THR A 146 20.04 9.02 -5.95
CA THR A 146 20.40 10.42 -5.79
C THR A 146 20.86 11.00 -7.13
N GLU A 147 20.65 12.29 -7.31
CA GLU A 147 21.11 13.06 -8.47
C GLU A 147 22.05 14.15 -8.04
N THR A 148 23.14 14.36 -8.79
CA THR A 148 23.97 15.57 -8.74
C THR A 148 24.20 16.10 -10.14
N VAL A 149 24.60 17.37 -10.25
CA VAL A 149 25.16 17.91 -11.50
C VAL A 149 26.49 17.23 -11.75
N GLU A 150 26.80 16.92 -13.00
CA GLU A 150 28.09 16.36 -13.41
C GLU A 150 29.24 17.29 -12.99
N GLY A 151 30.22 16.75 -12.26
CA GLY A 151 31.28 17.53 -11.63
C GLY A 151 30.93 18.21 -10.31
N GLY A 152 29.68 18.10 -9.86
CA GLY A 152 29.25 18.63 -8.55
C GLY A 152 29.63 17.73 -7.37
N ASP A 153 29.48 18.26 -6.14
CA ASP A 153 29.73 17.51 -4.91
C ASP A 153 28.58 16.51 -4.66
N LEU A 154 28.95 15.29 -4.24
CA LEU A 154 27.99 14.29 -3.79
C LEU A 154 27.20 14.71 -2.54
N ALA A 155 27.76 15.61 -1.74
CA ALA A 155 27.07 16.15 -0.57
C ALA A 155 25.82 16.95 -0.96
N ASP A 156 25.79 17.55 -2.15
CA ASP A 156 24.68 18.34 -2.67
C ASP A 156 23.64 17.48 -3.43
N SER A 157 23.74 16.15 -3.31
CA SER A 157 22.86 15.26 -4.03
C SER A 157 21.42 15.29 -3.51
N ILE A 158 20.47 15.37 -4.45
CA ILE A 158 19.03 15.32 -4.17
C ILE A 158 18.55 13.86 -4.24
N ARG A 159 17.72 13.47 -3.28
CA ARG A 159 17.16 12.11 -3.19
C ARG A 159 15.83 12.01 -3.92
N TYR A 160 15.68 10.94 -4.67
CA TYR A 160 14.47 10.61 -5.41
C TYR A 160 14.08 9.15 -5.21
N SER A 161 12.82 8.84 -5.51
CA SER A 161 12.35 7.46 -5.57
C SER A 161 11.21 7.30 -6.57
N VAL A 162 11.01 6.06 -7.02
CA VAL A 162 9.88 5.66 -7.83
C VAL A 162 9.42 4.26 -7.40
N ASP A 163 8.12 4.02 -7.44
CA ASP A 163 7.52 2.76 -7.00
C ASP A 163 7.20 1.90 -8.23
N TYR A 164 7.86 0.74 -8.32
CA TYR A 164 7.56 -0.31 -9.29
C TYR A 164 6.47 -1.22 -8.70
N PRO A 165 5.26 -1.29 -9.28
CA PRO A 165 4.17 -2.07 -8.73
C PRO A 165 4.42 -3.57 -8.88
N LEU A 166 4.11 -4.34 -7.85
CA LEU A 166 4.02 -5.79 -7.90
C LEU A 166 2.58 -6.23 -8.20
N PRO A 167 2.36 -7.40 -8.76
CA PRO A 167 1.02 -7.91 -8.99
C PRO A 167 0.27 -8.11 -7.67
N THR A 168 -1.06 -7.95 -7.72
CA THR A 168 -1.92 -8.35 -6.60
C THR A 168 -1.97 -9.88 -6.54
N LEU A 169 -1.72 -10.45 -5.36
CA LEU A 169 -1.70 -11.87 -5.11
C LEU A 169 -2.75 -12.24 -4.06
N LEU A 170 -3.36 -13.41 -4.24
CA LEU A 170 -4.34 -13.92 -3.29
C LEU A 170 -3.74 -15.07 -2.48
N GLY A 171 -4.01 -15.07 -1.19
CA GLY A 171 -3.71 -16.18 -0.33
C GLY A 171 -4.67 -17.36 -0.56
N ASN A 172 -4.18 -18.58 -0.34
CA ASN A 172 -4.99 -19.79 -0.55
C ASN A 172 -6.03 -20.02 0.55
N ASN A 173 -5.74 -19.53 1.75
CA ASN A 173 -6.60 -19.67 2.94
C ASN A 173 -6.28 -18.57 3.98
N LEU A 174 -6.98 -18.61 5.11
CA LEU A 174 -6.79 -17.64 6.21
C LEU A 174 -5.96 -18.22 7.37
N LEU A 175 -5.46 -19.44 7.26
CA LEU A 175 -4.77 -20.15 8.35
C LEU A 175 -3.27 -19.82 8.42
N GLY A 176 -2.73 -19.10 7.44
CA GLY A 176 -1.31 -18.73 7.42
C GLY A 176 -0.37 -19.89 7.07
N ASN A 177 -0.86 -21.00 6.54
CA ASN A 177 -0.08 -22.18 6.19
C ASN A 177 0.25 -22.29 4.69
N GLY A 178 0.27 -21.18 4.00
CA GLY A 178 0.62 -21.09 2.59
C GLY A 178 1.85 -20.22 2.36
N GLU A 179 2.38 -20.29 1.15
CA GLU A 179 3.45 -19.45 0.67
C GLU A 179 2.95 -18.59 -0.50
N ILE A 180 3.31 -17.33 -0.48
CA ILE A 180 3.07 -16.39 -1.57
C ILE A 180 4.40 -16.11 -2.25
N ASN A 181 4.40 -16.14 -3.58
CA ASN A 181 5.58 -15.84 -4.36
C ASN A 181 5.27 -15.00 -5.58
N THR A 182 6.22 -14.17 -5.96
CA THR A 182 6.22 -13.39 -7.20
C THR A 182 7.65 -13.18 -7.67
N ALA A 183 7.79 -12.80 -8.92
CA ALA A 183 9.09 -12.47 -9.49
C ALA A 183 8.99 -11.18 -10.31
N VAL A 184 10.10 -10.45 -10.34
CA VAL A 184 10.26 -9.26 -11.17
C VAL A 184 11.27 -9.57 -12.26
N GLY A 185 10.81 -9.58 -13.50
CA GLY A 185 11.63 -9.84 -14.66
C GLY A 185 12.60 -8.70 -14.96
N TYR A 186 13.75 -9.06 -15.56
CA TYR A 186 14.75 -8.10 -16.03
C TYR A 186 14.14 -7.07 -16.99
N GLU A 187 13.44 -7.57 -18.01
CA GLU A 187 12.88 -6.73 -19.07
C GLU A 187 11.88 -5.73 -18.53
N ASP A 188 10.95 -6.19 -17.69
CA ASP A 188 9.86 -5.37 -17.18
C ASP A 188 10.38 -4.26 -16.27
N PHE A 189 11.32 -4.61 -15.37
CA PHE A 189 11.86 -3.65 -14.43
C PHE A 189 12.68 -2.53 -15.10
N TYR A 190 13.60 -2.89 -16.02
CA TYR A 190 14.42 -1.87 -16.68
C TYR A 190 13.63 -1.09 -17.72
N ASN A 191 12.63 -1.68 -18.37
CA ASN A 191 11.70 -0.95 -19.24
C ASN A 191 10.88 0.06 -18.41
N PHE A 192 10.42 -0.32 -17.23
CA PHE A 192 9.73 0.60 -16.33
C PHE A 192 10.63 1.79 -15.96
N LEU A 193 11.87 1.54 -15.52
CA LEU A 193 12.81 2.62 -15.18
C LEU A 193 13.11 3.53 -16.37
N ALA A 194 13.24 2.96 -17.58
CA ALA A 194 13.54 3.71 -18.79
C ALA A 194 12.40 4.60 -19.28
N ASN A 195 11.16 4.29 -18.91
CA ASN A 195 9.96 4.95 -19.43
C ASN A 195 9.14 5.71 -18.35
N THR A 196 9.50 5.59 -17.07
CA THR A 196 8.75 6.30 -16.04
C THR A 196 9.00 7.80 -16.08
N PRO A 197 7.94 8.64 -16.01
CA PRO A 197 8.09 10.10 -15.96
C PRO A 197 8.87 10.59 -14.73
N ALA A 198 8.89 9.79 -13.64
CA ALA A 198 9.63 10.11 -12.42
C ALA A 198 11.16 10.08 -12.61
N LEU A 199 11.65 9.40 -13.66
CA LEU A 199 13.07 9.24 -13.94
C LEU A 199 13.39 9.72 -15.38
N PRO A 200 13.23 11.02 -15.67
CA PRO A 200 13.44 11.56 -17.03
C PRO A 200 14.92 11.54 -17.41
N VAL A 201 15.19 11.47 -18.70
CA VAL A 201 16.56 11.69 -19.24
C VAL A 201 16.95 13.15 -19.01
N LYS A 202 18.04 13.37 -18.25
CA LYS A 202 18.57 14.71 -17.94
C LYS A 202 20.04 14.79 -18.31
N PRO A 203 20.41 15.52 -19.38
CA PRO A 203 21.81 15.81 -19.69
C PRO A 203 22.51 16.54 -18.56
N GLY A 204 23.79 16.25 -18.31
CA GLY A 204 24.59 16.92 -17.28
C GLY A 204 24.24 16.51 -15.84
N VAL A 205 23.39 15.48 -15.63
CA VAL A 205 23.08 14.94 -14.32
C VAL A 205 23.65 13.52 -14.21
N LEU A 206 24.27 13.22 -13.07
CA LEU A 206 24.69 11.87 -12.70
C LEU A 206 23.77 11.34 -11.61
N ARG A 207 23.51 10.02 -11.65
CA ARG A 207 22.66 9.30 -10.73
C ARG A 207 23.38 8.15 -10.05
N TRP A 208 23.10 7.96 -8.78
CA TRP A 208 23.62 6.83 -8.00
C TRP A 208 22.47 6.05 -7.40
N PHE A 209 22.50 4.75 -7.61
CA PHE A 209 21.60 3.82 -6.96
C PHE A 209 21.78 3.87 -5.41
N ARG A 210 20.67 3.90 -4.68
CA ARG A 210 20.61 4.02 -3.20
C ARG A 210 19.83 2.92 -2.51
N GLY A 211 19.43 1.90 -3.24
CA GLY A 211 18.71 0.77 -2.69
C GLY A 211 17.29 0.62 -3.21
N ILE A 212 16.70 -0.50 -2.87
CA ILE A 212 15.31 -0.81 -3.12
C ILE A 212 14.66 -1.15 -1.79
N ASP A 213 13.46 -0.60 -1.52
CA ASP A 213 12.65 -1.06 -0.42
C ASP A 213 11.53 -1.94 -0.97
N LEU A 214 11.33 -3.11 -0.39
CA LEU A 214 10.16 -3.93 -0.62
C LEU A 214 9.05 -3.50 0.34
N HIS A 215 7.96 -3.01 -0.22
CA HIS A 215 6.74 -2.69 0.52
C HIS A 215 5.68 -3.72 0.18
N LEU A 216 5.13 -4.37 1.20
CA LEU A 216 4.04 -5.32 1.07
C LEU A 216 2.89 -4.86 1.97
N VAL A 217 1.67 -4.97 1.46
CA VAL A 217 0.43 -4.69 2.16
C VAL A 217 -0.44 -5.92 2.08
N ALA A 218 -0.91 -6.41 3.22
CA ALA A 218 -1.88 -7.48 3.30
C ALA A 218 -3.25 -6.92 3.69
N GLY A 219 -4.31 -7.47 3.09
CA GLY A 219 -5.71 -7.20 3.41
C GLY A 219 -6.42 -8.46 3.89
N SER A 220 -7.33 -8.30 4.86
CA SER A 220 -8.22 -9.37 5.31
C SER A 220 -9.20 -9.80 4.20
N ASP A 221 -9.94 -10.87 4.43
CA ASP A 221 -10.90 -11.42 3.45
C ASP A 221 -12.00 -10.41 3.09
N ASP A 222 -12.56 -9.73 4.09
CA ASP A 222 -13.56 -8.68 3.86
C ASP A 222 -13.02 -7.54 3.00
N LEU A 223 -11.77 -7.11 3.26
CA LEU A 223 -11.14 -6.06 2.45
C LEU A 223 -10.88 -6.55 1.02
N ALA A 224 -10.42 -7.77 0.85
CA ALA A 224 -10.19 -8.38 -0.45
C ALA A 224 -11.49 -8.47 -1.26
N THR A 225 -12.56 -8.92 -0.62
CA THR A 225 -13.90 -8.99 -1.22
C THR A 225 -14.42 -7.61 -1.62
N TYR A 226 -14.33 -6.64 -0.71
CA TYR A 226 -14.75 -5.25 -0.98
C TYR A 226 -14.01 -4.66 -2.18
N ILE A 227 -12.68 -4.81 -2.23
CA ILE A 227 -11.86 -4.32 -3.35
C ILE A 227 -12.26 -5.03 -4.64
N SER A 228 -12.43 -6.35 -4.61
CA SER A 228 -12.81 -7.16 -5.78
C SER A 228 -14.14 -6.70 -6.40
N VAL A 229 -15.17 -6.50 -5.57
CA VAL A 229 -16.50 -6.08 -6.08
C VAL A 229 -16.57 -4.59 -6.43
N SER A 230 -15.64 -3.78 -5.88
CA SER A 230 -15.57 -2.34 -6.14
C SER A 230 -14.82 -1.99 -7.42
N GLN A 231 -14.12 -2.94 -8.03
CA GLN A 231 -13.41 -2.71 -9.29
C GLN A 231 -14.39 -2.38 -10.42
N PRO A 232 -13.98 -1.55 -11.40
CA PRO A 232 -14.79 -1.29 -12.58
C PRO A 232 -15.14 -2.61 -13.29
N SER A 233 -16.44 -2.86 -13.50
CA SER A 233 -16.88 -3.99 -14.32
C SER A 233 -16.67 -3.66 -15.80
N ASN A 234 -16.06 -4.58 -16.55
CA ASN A 234 -15.97 -4.49 -18.01
C ASN A 234 -17.30 -4.86 -18.71
N SER A 235 -18.36 -5.17 -17.95
CA SER A 235 -19.66 -5.55 -18.46
C SER A 235 -20.60 -4.35 -18.55
N ILE A 236 -21.18 -4.15 -19.72
CA ILE A 236 -22.08 -3.01 -20.04
C ILE A 236 -23.47 -3.15 -19.39
N VAL A 237 -23.83 -4.31 -18.81
CA VAL A 237 -25.24 -4.66 -18.54
C VAL A 237 -25.50 -5.18 -17.13
N GLN A 238 -24.57 -5.09 -16.18
CA GLN A 238 -24.82 -5.63 -14.84
C GLN A 238 -24.84 -4.55 -13.77
N ASP A 239 -25.82 -4.64 -12.89
CA ASP A 239 -25.80 -3.93 -11.62
C ASP A 239 -24.48 -4.21 -10.91
N LYS A 240 -23.81 -3.15 -10.48
CA LYS A 240 -22.53 -3.29 -9.77
C LYS A 240 -22.76 -4.09 -8.49
N PRO A 241 -22.06 -5.21 -8.27
CA PRO A 241 -22.22 -5.96 -7.05
C PRO A 241 -21.81 -5.10 -5.86
N PHE A 242 -22.53 -5.23 -4.75
CA PHE A 242 -22.30 -4.48 -3.53
C PHE A 242 -21.92 -5.43 -2.40
N PHE A 243 -20.89 -5.07 -1.67
CA PHE A 243 -20.44 -5.80 -0.48
C PHE A 243 -20.39 -4.86 0.73
N THR A 244 -20.93 -5.32 1.83
CA THR A 244 -20.78 -4.68 3.15
C THR A 244 -20.69 -5.74 4.24
N ASN A 245 -19.84 -5.53 5.24
CA ASN A 245 -19.85 -6.28 6.48
C ASN A 245 -20.35 -5.43 7.68
N VAL A 246 -20.97 -4.29 7.39
CA VAL A 246 -21.53 -3.36 8.37
C VAL A 246 -23.03 -3.56 8.47
N GLN A 247 -23.51 -3.99 9.64
CA GLN A 247 -24.95 -4.05 9.95
C GLN A 247 -25.46 -2.64 10.27
N GLY A 248 -26.59 -2.27 9.70
CA GLY A 248 -27.18 -0.94 9.86
C GLY A 248 -26.59 0.14 8.96
N GLY A 249 -25.66 -0.21 8.06
CA GLY A 249 -25.01 0.73 7.15
C GLY A 249 -24.34 0.05 5.97
N ALA A 250 -23.60 0.85 5.19
CA ALA A 250 -22.82 0.40 4.05
C ALA A 250 -21.33 0.68 4.28
N GLY A 251 -20.47 -0.23 3.83
CA GLY A 251 -19.03 -0.11 3.93
C GLY A 251 -18.32 -1.36 4.40
N VAL A 252 -17.04 -1.23 4.71
CA VAL A 252 -16.21 -2.33 5.18
C VAL A 252 -15.43 -1.93 6.43
N PHE A 253 -15.50 -2.75 7.46
CA PHE A 253 -14.62 -2.70 8.62
C PHE A 253 -13.67 -3.89 8.56
N ALA A 254 -12.41 -3.64 8.26
CA ALA A 254 -11.48 -4.67 7.86
C ALA A 254 -10.08 -4.43 8.41
N SER A 255 -9.24 -5.45 8.39
CA SER A 255 -7.84 -5.38 8.80
C SER A 255 -6.93 -5.19 7.59
N ARG A 256 -5.93 -4.33 7.77
CA ARG A 256 -4.82 -4.10 6.84
C ARG A 256 -3.51 -4.09 7.60
N ALA A 257 -2.52 -4.81 7.09
CA ALA A 257 -1.19 -4.86 7.65
C ALA A 257 -0.15 -4.44 6.61
N THR A 258 0.96 -3.86 7.06
CA THR A 258 2.04 -3.41 6.17
C THR A 258 3.37 -3.99 6.66
N TYR A 259 4.13 -4.56 5.73
CA TYR A 259 5.48 -5.03 5.95
C TYR A 259 6.45 -4.25 5.04
N VAL A 260 7.53 -3.75 5.60
CA VAL A 260 8.55 -3.02 4.84
C VAL A 260 9.91 -3.66 5.06
N ARG A 261 10.57 -4.05 3.97
CA ARG A 261 11.98 -4.46 3.98
C ARG A 261 12.81 -3.37 3.28
N PRO A 262 13.45 -2.48 4.05
CA PRO A 262 14.21 -1.38 3.48
C PRO A 262 15.61 -1.80 3.03
N TYR A 263 16.21 -0.98 2.17
CA TYR A 263 17.62 -0.99 1.82
C TYR A 263 18.13 -2.30 1.22
N LEU A 264 17.32 -2.99 0.42
CA LEU A 264 17.81 -4.08 -0.40
C LEU A 264 18.78 -3.53 -1.44
N ASN A 265 19.90 -4.21 -1.60
CA ASN A 265 20.85 -3.87 -2.63
C ASN A 265 20.57 -4.69 -3.89
N ILE A 266 21.15 -4.33 -5.04
CA ILE A 266 21.11 -5.13 -6.26
C ILE A 266 22.45 -5.83 -6.49
N SER A 267 22.44 -6.96 -7.21
CA SER A 267 23.66 -7.65 -7.56
C SER A 267 24.56 -6.78 -8.47
N ASN A 268 25.85 -7.08 -8.53
CA ASN A 268 26.77 -6.35 -9.40
C ASN A 268 26.30 -6.39 -10.87
N ASN A 269 25.86 -7.56 -11.35
CA ASN A 269 25.32 -7.70 -12.71
C ASN A 269 24.06 -6.85 -12.91
N SER A 270 23.22 -6.69 -11.87
CA SER A 270 22.06 -5.82 -11.95
C SER A 270 22.46 -4.34 -12.00
N LEU A 271 23.49 -3.96 -11.25
CA LEU A 271 24.03 -2.61 -11.30
C LEU A 271 24.69 -2.34 -12.67
N ASP A 272 25.40 -3.32 -13.23
CA ASP A 272 25.95 -3.23 -14.59
C ASP A 272 24.85 -3.06 -15.62
N SER A 273 23.77 -3.80 -15.51
CA SER A 273 22.61 -3.64 -16.37
C SER A 273 21.96 -2.26 -16.24
N LEU A 274 21.88 -1.70 -15.03
CA LEU A 274 21.37 -0.35 -14.81
C LEU A 274 22.23 0.71 -15.47
N VAL A 275 23.55 0.57 -15.40
CA VAL A 275 24.51 1.57 -15.89
C VAL A 275 24.74 1.43 -17.39
N TYR A 276 24.90 0.19 -17.90
CA TYR A 276 25.46 -0.07 -19.23
C TYR A 276 24.45 -0.66 -20.23
N SER A 277 23.25 -1.04 -19.84
CA SER A 277 22.30 -1.59 -20.81
C SER A 277 21.77 -0.50 -21.76
N ARG A 278 21.48 -0.86 -23.01
CA ARG A 278 20.85 0.04 -24.00
C ARG A 278 19.53 0.63 -23.52
N LYS A 279 18.86 0.01 -22.55
CA LYS A 279 17.59 0.46 -22.00
C LYS A 279 17.75 1.65 -21.05
N THR A 280 18.74 1.58 -20.18
CA THR A 280 18.88 2.48 -19.01
C THR A 280 20.10 3.38 -19.06
N CYS A 281 21.07 3.14 -19.96
CA CYS A 281 22.28 3.97 -20.04
C CYS A 281 21.98 5.47 -20.22
N LYS A 282 20.89 5.82 -20.94
CA LYS A 282 20.44 7.21 -21.10
C LYS A 282 20.04 7.88 -19.77
N LEU A 283 19.73 7.10 -18.74
CA LEU A 283 19.40 7.58 -17.42
C LEU A 283 20.62 8.05 -16.63
N ARG A 284 21.85 7.77 -17.15
CA ARG A 284 23.13 8.26 -16.61
C ARG A 284 23.39 7.83 -15.16
N PHE A 285 23.09 6.57 -14.85
CA PHE A 285 23.56 5.98 -13.59
C PHE A 285 25.05 5.70 -13.63
N ALA A 286 25.75 5.98 -12.53
CA ALA A 286 27.19 5.79 -12.39
C ALA A 286 27.49 4.84 -11.24
N LYS A 287 28.56 4.04 -11.38
CA LYS A 287 29.15 3.24 -10.30
C LYS A 287 30.20 4.02 -9.52
N THR A 288 30.86 4.92 -10.20
CA THR A 288 31.95 5.76 -9.68
C THR A 288 31.62 7.23 -9.93
N THR A 289 32.43 8.13 -9.40
CA THR A 289 32.28 9.58 -9.60
C THR A 289 32.52 10.03 -11.05
N VAL A 290 33.06 9.17 -11.89
CA VAL A 290 33.29 9.44 -13.33
C VAL A 290 32.24 8.67 -14.13
N PHE A 291 31.52 9.40 -14.98
CA PHE A 291 30.59 8.79 -15.93
C PHE A 291 31.38 8.17 -17.09
N ASP A 292 31.20 6.88 -17.28
CA ASP A 292 31.77 6.18 -18.42
C ASP A 292 30.85 6.34 -19.63
N THR A 293 31.28 7.13 -20.59
CA THR A 293 30.50 7.48 -21.80
C THR A 293 30.46 6.36 -22.85
N LEU A 294 31.18 5.26 -22.63
CA LEU A 294 31.41 4.23 -23.66
C LEU A 294 30.21 3.33 -23.99
N THR A 295 29.05 3.53 -23.40
CA THR A 295 28.05 2.45 -23.38
C THR A 295 26.64 2.77 -23.88
N CYS A 296 26.36 3.99 -24.29
CA CYS A 296 25.07 4.37 -24.88
C CYS A 296 25.05 4.44 -26.43
N ASN A 297 25.99 3.79 -27.09
CA ASN A 297 26.05 3.73 -28.58
C ASN A 297 25.18 2.61 -29.14
#